data_e7d8e171cd322c249d1c4904ce7c7fd2
#
_entry.id   e7d8e171cd322c249d1c4904ce7c7fd2
#
_cell.length_a   1.000
_cell.length_b   1.000
_cell.length_c   1.000
_cell.angle_alpha   90.00
_cell.angle_beta   90.00
_cell.angle_gamma   90.00
#
_symmetry.space_group_name_H-M   'P 1'
#
loop_
_entity.id
_entity.type
_entity.pdbx_description
1 polymer ?
#
loop_
_entity_poly.entity_id
_entity_poly.type
_entity_poly.pdbx_seq_one_letter_code
_entity_poly.pdbx_strand_id
1 'polypeptide(L)' 'MVPLSLLRVGETGCVGEVLGHVDLVHRLREMGFYDGAKVKMIRKGSPCIIGLAGQRLGFRCDDLARVLVRIPAMAS' A
#
# COMPACT_ATOMS: atom_id res chain seq x y z
N MET A 1 9.70 7.37 3.78
CA MET A 1 8.57 6.50 3.43
C MET A 1 7.92 5.96 4.69
N VAL A 2 6.65 5.68 4.63
CA VAL A 2 5.91 5.14 5.76
C VAL A 2 5.22 3.85 5.34
N PRO A 3 4.95 2.94 6.28
CA PRO A 3 4.18 1.74 5.95
C PRO A 3 2.78 2.09 5.46
N LEU A 4 2.33 1.38 4.44
CA LEU A 4 0.99 1.60 3.89
C LEU A 4 -0.09 1.45 4.96
N SER A 5 0.14 0.56 5.92
CA SER A 5 -0.82 0.34 7.00
C SER A 5 -1.07 1.57 7.86
N LEU A 6 -0.19 2.56 7.80
CA LEU A 6 -0.33 3.79 8.59
C LEU A 6 -1.08 4.90 7.85
N LEU A 7 -1.44 4.70 6.59
CA LEU A 7 -2.22 5.70 5.89
C LEU A 7 -3.59 5.85 6.53
N ARG A 8 -4.09 7.08 6.57
CA ARG A 8 -5.44 7.34 7.04
C ARG A 8 -6.44 7.03 5.93
N VAL A 9 -7.66 6.77 6.31
CA VAL A 9 -8.73 6.56 5.33
C VAL A 9 -8.81 7.79 4.42
N GLY A 10 -8.80 7.54 3.11
CA GLY A 10 -8.82 8.60 2.11
C GLY A 10 -7.46 9.10 1.70
N GLU A 11 -6.42 8.74 2.43
CA GLU A 11 -5.07 9.20 2.13
C GLU A 11 -4.46 8.35 1.03
N THR A 12 -3.69 9.00 0.15
CA THR A 12 -3.04 8.31 -0.97
C THR A 12 -1.53 8.35 -0.80
N GLY A 13 -0.86 7.42 -1.45
CA GLY A 13 0.58 7.40 -1.49
C GLY A 13 1.06 6.67 -2.73
N CYS A 14 2.37 6.69 -2.95
CA CYS A 14 2.99 5.94 -4.04
C CYS A 14 3.90 4.88 -3.45
N VAL A 15 3.79 3.66 -3.95
CA VAL A 15 4.63 2.57 -3.47
C VAL A 15 6.09 2.88 -3.76
N GLY A 16 6.94 2.78 -2.75
CA GLY A 16 8.36 2.99 -2.91
C GLY A 16 9.15 1.72 -2.75
N GLU A 17 8.76 0.88 -1.81
CA GLU A 17 9.51 -0.33 -1.53
C GLU A 17 8.62 -1.37 -0.89
N VAL A 18 8.87 -2.63 -1.19
CA VAL A 18 8.16 -3.74 -0.55
C VAL A 18 9.19 -4.58 0.17
N LEU A 19 9.00 -4.74 1.48
CA LEU A 19 9.93 -5.48 2.32
C LEU A 19 9.41 -6.89 2.58
N GLY A 20 10.33 -7.79 2.87
CA GLY A 20 9.97 -9.13 3.26
C GLY A 20 10.63 -10.18 2.43
N HIS A 21 10.14 -11.40 2.58
CA HIS A 21 10.68 -12.55 1.87
C HIS A 21 10.44 -12.41 0.38
N VAL A 22 11.35 -12.97 -0.41
CA VAL A 22 11.27 -12.88 -1.87
C VAL A 22 9.91 -13.31 -2.41
N ASP A 23 9.36 -14.38 -1.90
CA ASP A 23 8.07 -14.88 -2.40
C ASP A 23 6.94 -13.92 -2.09
N LEU A 24 6.95 -13.33 -0.91
CA LEU A 24 5.94 -12.36 -0.52
C LEU A 24 6.07 -11.09 -1.38
N VAL A 25 7.29 -10.63 -1.56
CA VAL A 25 7.54 -9.43 -2.37
C VAL A 25 7.05 -9.66 -3.80
N HIS A 26 7.36 -10.81 -4.38
CA HIS A 26 6.89 -11.16 -5.72
C HIS A 26 5.39 -11.15 -5.81
N ARG A 27 4.73 -11.77 -4.83
CA ARG A 27 3.28 -11.85 -4.83
C ARG A 27 2.65 -10.46 -4.75
N LEU A 28 3.16 -9.61 -3.86
CA LEU A 28 2.61 -8.27 -3.71
C LEU A 28 2.83 -7.45 -4.97
N ARG A 29 3.98 -7.58 -5.61
CA ARG A 29 4.24 -6.87 -6.86
C ARG A 29 3.30 -7.33 -7.97
N GLU A 30 3.03 -8.62 -8.05
CA GLU A 30 2.10 -9.15 -9.04
C GLU A 30 0.69 -8.64 -8.80
N MET A 31 0.34 -8.32 -7.57
CA MET A 31 -0.95 -7.77 -7.24
C MET A 31 -1.05 -6.27 -7.54
N GLY A 32 0.07 -5.64 -7.90
CA GLY A 32 0.07 -4.23 -8.27
C GLY A 32 0.94 -3.33 -7.38
N PHE A 33 1.57 -3.87 -6.35
CA PHE A 33 2.42 -3.06 -5.48
C PHE A 33 3.83 -2.94 -6.08
N TYR A 34 3.92 -2.31 -7.24
CA TYR A 34 5.20 -2.05 -7.86
C TYR A 34 5.62 -0.61 -7.58
N ASP A 35 6.90 -0.32 -7.78
CA ASP A 35 7.44 1.00 -7.49
C ASP A 35 6.69 2.08 -8.28
N GLY A 36 6.23 3.09 -7.58
CA GLY A 36 5.49 4.18 -8.18
C GLY A 36 3.99 3.96 -8.28
N ALA A 37 3.49 2.77 -7.96
CA ALA A 37 2.05 2.51 -8.01
C ALA A 37 1.31 3.38 -7.00
N LYS A 38 0.18 3.96 -7.42
CA LYS A 38 -0.63 4.77 -6.51
C LYS A 38 -1.54 3.88 -5.70
N VAL A 39 -1.61 4.14 -4.42
CA VAL A 39 -2.48 3.40 -3.51
C VAL A 39 -3.28 4.38 -2.66
N LYS A 40 -4.46 3.94 -2.24
CA LYS A 40 -5.31 4.75 -1.37
C LYS A 40 -5.87 3.86 -0.28
N MET A 41 -5.84 4.35 0.95
CA MET A 41 -6.48 3.65 2.05
C MET A 41 -7.98 3.93 1.99
N ILE A 42 -8.77 2.91 1.69
CA ILE A 42 -10.22 3.07 1.60
C ILE A 42 -10.88 2.76 2.93
N ARG A 43 -10.43 1.71 3.60
CA ARG A 43 -11.02 1.32 4.88
C ARG A 43 -9.97 0.63 5.72
N LYS A 44 -9.89 1.03 6.99
CA LYS A 44 -9.04 0.33 7.94
C LYS A 44 -9.87 -0.71 8.66
N GLY A 45 -9.26 -1.82 8.95
CA GLY A 45 -9.94 -2.88 9.66
C GLY A 45 -9.30 -4.21 9.38
N SER A 46 -10.08 -5.24 9.51
CA SER A 46 -9.62 -6.59 9.31
C SER A 46 -10.58 -7.29 8.34
N PRO A 47 -10.31 -7.22 7.03
CA PRO A 47 -9.10 -6.70 6.38
C PRO A 47 -9.15 -5.20 6.12
N CYS A 48 -7.99 -4.62 5.84
CA CYS A 48 -7.91 -3.28 5.31
C CYS A 48 -8.25 -3.30 3.83
N ILE A 49 -8.99 -2.31 3.36
CA ILE A 49 -9.35 -2.21 1.94
C ILE A 49 -8.49 -1.13 1.30
N ILE A 50 -7.83 -1.50 0.24
CA ILE A 50 -6.91 -0.62 -0.48
C ILE A 50 -7.39 -0.43 -1.91
N GLY A 51 -7.40 0.80 -2.37
CA GLY A 51 -7.60 1.10 -3.78
C GLY A 51 -6.27 1.01 -4.51
N LEU A 52 -6.20 0.16 -5.51
CA LEU A 52 -4.95 -0.10 -6.23
C LEU A 52 -5.30 -0.46 -7.65
N ALA A 53 -4.72 0.29 -8.61
CA ALA A 53 -4.94 0.03 -10.03
C ALA A 53 -6.43 0.00 -10.41
N GLY A 54 -7.21 0.87 -9.80
CA GLY A 54 -8.65 0.95 -10.11
C GLY A 54 -9.48 -0.14 -9.45
N GLN A 55 -8.88 -0.96 -8.61
CA GLN A 55 -9.57 -2.05 -7.92
C GLN A 55 -9.54 -1.83 -6.43
N ARG A 56 -10.47 -2.46 -5.72
CA ARG A 56 -10.46 -2.48 -4.27
C ARG A 56 -10.08 -3.87 -3.82
N LEU A 57 -9.01 -3.96 -3.05
CA LEU A 57 -8.48 -5.23 -2.60
C LEU A 57 -8.35 -5.23 -1.09
N GLY A 58 -8.63 -6.38 -0.48
CA GLY A 58 -8.50 -6.53 0.96
C GLY A 58 -7.18 -7.17 1.33
N PHE A 59 -6.53 -6.65 2.36
CA PHE A 59 -5.24 -7.14 2.82
C PHE A 59 -5.21 -7.17 4.34
N ARG A 60 -4.36 -8.03 4.87
CA ARG A 60 -4.07 -8.01 6.31
C ARG A 60 -3.17 -6.81 6.61
N CYS A 61 -3.37 -6.22 7.78
CA CYS A 61 -2.51 -5.12 8.20
C CYS A 61 -1.04 -5.49 8.17
N ASP A 62 -0.70 -6.72 8.55
CA ASP A 62 0.69 -7.15 8.56
C ASP A 62 1.31 -7.12 7.18
N ASP A 63 0.55 -7.48 6.16
CA ASP A 63 1.07 -7.43 4.79
C ASP A 63 1.27 -5.99 4.35
N LEU A 64 0.35 -5.10 4.71
CA LEU A 64 0.46 -3.70 4.36
C LEU A 64 1.60 -3.00 5.10
N ALA A 65 1.96 -3.48 6.26
CA ALA A 65 3.08 -2.92 7.01
C ALA A 65 4.40 -3.14 6.29
N ARG A 66 4.45 -4.08 5.35
CA ARG A 66 5.65 -4.36 4.58
C ARG A 66 5.76 -3.54 3.30
N VAL A 67 4.71 -2.80 2.96
CA VAL A 67 4.72 -1.93 1.77
C VAL A 67 4.98 -0.52 2.24
N LEU A 68 6.11 0.04 1.81
CA LEU A 68 6.47 1.41 2.17
C LEU A 68 6.03 2.35 1.07
N VAL A 69 5.38 3.43 1.44
CA VAL A 69 4.85 4.39 0.49
C VAL A 69 5.39 5.78 0.77
N ARG A 70 5.50 6.56 -0.31
CA ARG A 70 5.79 7.99 -0.22
C ARG A 70 4.47 8.72 -0.24
N ILE A 71 4.28 9.61 0.73
CA ILE A 71 3.09 10.47 0.75
C ILE A 71 3.49 11.72 -0.01
N PRO A 72 2.75 12.08 -1.07
CA PRO A 72 3.08 13.28 -1.83
C PRO A 72 3.11 14.48 -0.90
N ALA A 73 4.15 15.28 -1.03
CA ALA A 73 4.19 16.49 -0.26
C ALA A 73 3.02 17.33 -0.70
N MET A 74 2.31 17.82 0.25
CA MET A 74 1.24 18.71 -0.03
C MET A 74 1.86 19.91 -0.55
N ALA A 75 1.87 20.08 -1.62
CA ALA A 75 2.43 21.18 -2.15
C ALA A 75 2.42 22.22 -1.45
N SER A 76 2.46 21.92 -0.83
CA SER A 76 2.50 22.92 -0.28
C SER A 76 2.67 23.86 -0.96
#